data_9dffed1349159e936b916a1c788c3737
#
_entry.id   9dffed1349159e936b916a1c788c3737
#
_cell.length_a   1.000
_cell.length_b   1.000
_cell.length_c   1.000
_cell.angle_alpha   90.00
_cell.angle_beta   90.00
_cell.angle_gamma   90.00
#
_symmetry.space_group_name_H-M   'P 1'
#
loop_
_entity.id
_entity.type
_entity.pdbx_description
1 polymer ?
#
loop_
_entity_poly.entity_id
_entity_poly.type
_entity_poly.pdbx_seq_one_letter_code
_entity_poly.pdbx_strand_id
1 'polypeptide(L)'
;SARRALRELRERGQLIVLATGRDMSTHYSRPFLDLVNADARVEQNGAKVVADGKVLFEHFIDRALLRRMLDYAEETGIGFGVTIEDEDYYINPERIREAEMKRWGQCGRQFKDARALLTRDIRTVNFIGTEEEAKAMEQAFPELQLRMFSVNYGADIIEKGISKAEGLKKLCAYYGLEMSDVYAFGDSYNDSEMLEEAGVGIAMGNAKEELKEIADYITSPIDQDGIWNACRHFQLV
;
A
#
# COMPACT_ATOMS: atom_id res chain seq x y z
N SER A 1 -11.80 4.60 19.18
CA SER A 1 -10.57 5.10 19.85
C SER A 1 -9.54 5.64 18.89
N ALA A 2 -9.26 5.00 17.71
CA ALA A 2 -8.31 5.54 16.73
C ALA A 2 -8.62 7.00 16.31
N ARG A 3 -9.88 7.34 16.02
CA ARG A 3 -10.29 8.73 15.75
C ARG A 3 -9.99 9.69 16.91
N ARG A 4 -10.09 9.21 18.13
CA ARG A 4 -9.73 10.00 19.30
C ARG A 4 -8.22 10.24 19.36
N ALA A 5 -7.42 9.19 19.12
CA ALA A 5 -5.95 9.33 19.02
C ALA A 5 -5.56 10.37 17.97
N LEU A 6 -6.08 10.26 16.73
CA LEU A 6 -5.79 11.20 15.65
C LEU A 6 -6.15 12.66 16.02
N ARG A 7 -7.25 12.87 16.74
CA ARG A 7 -7.64 14.21 17.19
C ARG A 7 -6.65 14.76 18.23
N GLU A 8 -6.35 13.97 19.29
CA GLU A 8 -5.43 14.40 20.36
C GLU A 8 -4.00 14.63 19.83
N LEU A 9 -3.53 13.80 18.87
CA LEU A 9 -2.25 14.02 18.19
C LEU A 9 -2.20 15.38 17.48
N ARG A 10 -3.26 15.74 16.73
CA ARG A 10 -3.34 17.05 16.07
C ARG A 10 -3.36 18.21 17.07
N GLU A 11 -4.13 18.07 18.15
CA GLU A 11 -4.18 19.09 19.22
C GLU A 11 -2.79 19.34 19.84
N ARG A 12 -1.90 18.35 19.75
CA ARG A 12 -0.48 18.44 20.18
C ARG A 12 0.47 18.85 19.05
N GLY A 13 -0.04 19.19 17.89
CA GLY A 13 0.77 19.63 16.74
C GLY A 13 1.50 18.51 16.00
N GLN A 14 1.11 17.25 16.18
CA GLN A 14 1.68 16.14 15.45
C GLN A 14 1.13 16.09 14.01
N LEU A 15 2.02 15.83 13.04
CA LEU A 15 1.62 15.58 11.65
C LEU A 15 1.06 14.16 11.49
N ILE A 16 -0.06 14.05 10.83
CA ILE A 16 -0.71 12.77 10.53
C ILE A 16 -0.47 12.42 9.06
N VAL A 17 0.20 11.31 8.83
CA VAL A 17 0.47 10.80 7.48
C VAL A 17 -0.32 9.51 7.23
N LEU A 18 -1.04 9.45 6.11
CA LEU A 18 -1.66 8.22 5.61
C LEU A 18 -0.72 7.53 4.61
N ALA A 19 -0.11 6.41 5.01
CA ALA A 19 0.70 5.57 4.13
C ALA A 19 -0.09 4.32 3.70
N THR A 20 -0.33 4.17 2.39
CA THR A 20 -1.25 3.15 1.86
C THR A 20 -0.82 2.62 0.49
N GLY A 21 -1.15 1.34 0.21
CA GLY A 21 -1.08 0.78 -1.14
C GLY A 21 -2.22 1.26 -2.07
N ARG A 22 -3.26 1.88 -1.51
CA ARG A 22 -4.43 2.31 -2.29
C ARG A 22 -4.17 3.55 -3.13
N ASP A 23 -4.89 3.63 -4.26
CA ASP A 23 -5.11 4.90 -4.96
C ASP A 23 -6.26 5.66 -4.28
N MET A 24 -5.95 6.81 -3.69
CA MET A 24 -6.93 7.64 -3.00
C MET A 24 -7.85 8.42 -3.94
N SER A 25 -7.69 8.31 -5.26
CA SER A 25 -8.60 8.90 -6.25
C SER A 25 -9.86 8.07 -6.48
N THR A 26 -9.83 6.76 -6.17
CA THR A 26 -10.96 5.84 -6.39
C THR A 26 -12.10 6.06 -5.40
N HIS A 27 -13.35 5.83 -5.83
CA HIS A 27 -14.55 6.09 -5.03
C HIS A 27 -14.57 5.29 -3.71
N TYR A 28 -14.06 4.06 -3.70
CA TYR A 28 -14.00 3.23 -2.48
C TYR A 28 -12.84 3.58 -1.55
N SER A 29 -11.85 4.33 -2.02
CA SER A 29 -10.72 4.79 -1.20
C SER A 29 -10.92 6.19 -0.61
N ARG A 30 -11.62 7.08 -1.33
CA ARG A 30 -11.88 8.48 -0.90
C ARG A 30 -12.44 8.61 0.52
N PRO A 31 -13.38 7.75 0.99
CA PRO A 31 -13.90 7.87 2.36
C PRO A 31 -12.83 7.80 3.45
N PHE A 32 -11.68 7.15 3.17
CA PHE A 32 -10.56 7.11 4.12
C PHE A 32 -9.87 8.46 4.28
N LEU A 33 -9.90 9.34 3.27
CA LEU A 33 -9.35 10.69 3.38
C LEU A 33 -10.10 11.48 4.45
N ASP A 34 -11.43 11.47 4.40
CA ASP A 34 -12.27 12.17 5.38
C ASP A 34 -12.15 11.52 6.77
N LEU A 35 -12.02 10.19 6.81
CA LEU A 35 -11.91 9.45 8.06
C LEU A 35 -10.61 9.74 8.80
N VAL A 36 -9.48 9.74 8.10
CA VAL A 36 -8.15 10.00 8.66
C VAL A 36 -7.85 11.49 8.71
N ASN A 37 -8.31 12.24 7.71
CA ASN A 37 -8.01 13.67 7.52
C ASN A 37 -6.51 13.97 7.63
N ALA A 38 -5.68 13.18 6.90
CA ALA A 38 -4.24 13.27 6.99
C ALA A 38 -3.68 14.58 6.42
N ASP A 39 -2.62 15.10 7.03
CA ASP A 39 -1.89 16.29 6.58
C ASP A 39 -1.08 16.00 5.32
N ALA A 40 -0.57 14.77 5.21
CA ALA A 40 0.16 14.28 4.04
C ALA A 40 -0.17 12.82 3.75
N ARG A 41 0.16 12.36 2.54
CA ARG A 41 -0.12 11.00 2.10
C ARG A 41 1.03 10.40 1.32
N VAL A 42 1.28 9.13 1.59
CA VAL A 42 2.09 8.22 0.77
C VAL A 42 1.12 7.20 0.18
N GLU A 43 0.80 7.36 -1.10
CA GLU A 43 -0.19 6.56 -1.83
C GLU A 43 0.49 5.52 -2.73
N GLN A 44 -0.22 4.44 -3.07
CA GLN A 44 0.24 3.41 -4.01
C GLN A 44 1.65 2.90 -3.65
N ASN A 45 1.83 2.52 -2.37
CA ASN A 45 3.09 2.01 -1.82
C ASN A 45 4.31 2.94 -2.00
N GLY A 46 4.10 4.25 -2.07
CA GLY A 46 5.18 5.23 -2.24
C GLY A 46 5.35 5.76 -3.67
N ALA A 47 4.60 5.22 -4.63
CA ALA A 47 4.66 5.71 -6.01
C ALA A 47 4.04 7.12 -6.17
N LYS A 48 3.30 7.59 -5.17
CA LYS A 48 2.79 8.97 -5.12
C LYS A 48 2.87 9.52 -3.71
N VAL A 49 3.41 10.73 -3.58
CA VAL A 49 3.54 11.46 -2.32
C VAL A 49 2.87 12.82 -2.44
N VAL A 50 1.99 13.13 -1.49
CA VAL A 50 1.20 14.35 -1.48
C VAL A 50 1.31 15.03 -0.11
N ALA A 51 1.59 16.32 -0.09
CA ALA A 51 1.55 17.16 1.12
C ALA A 51 1.00 18.54 0.76
N ASP A 52 0.26 19.16 1.68
CA ASP A 52 -0.34 20.48 1.52
C ASP A 52 -1.14 20.65 0.21
N GLY A 53 -1.82 19.59 -0.21
CA GLY A 53 -2.58 19.55 -1.46
C GLY A 53 -1.73 19.50 -2.74
N LYS A 54 -0.40 19.39 -2.62
CA LYS A 54 0.55 19.32 -3.75
C LYS A 54 1.11 17.92 -3.90
N VAL A 55 1.29 17.48 -5.13
CA VAL A 55 2.05 16.28 -5.45
C VAL A 55 3.53 16.60 -5.36
N LEU A 56 4.24 15.98 -4.42
CA LEU A 56 5.68 16.16 -4.22
C LEU A 56 6.49 15.18 -5.06
N PHE A 57 5.94 14.00 -5.29
CA PHE A 57 6.59 12.94 -6.03
C PHE A 57 5.55 12.04 -6.70
N GLU A 58 5.84 11.65 -7.93
CA GLU A 58 5.15 10.59 -8.65
C GLU A 58 6.17 9.73 -9.40
N HIS A 59 5.95 8.42 -9.35
CA HIS A 59 6.68 7.44 -10.15
C HIS A 59 5.70 6.70 -11.04
N PHE A 60 6.05 6.54 -12.31
CA PHE A 60 5.26 5.79 -13.28
C PHE A 60 6.07 4.62 -13.82
N ILE A 61 5.46 3.47 -13.92
CA ILE A 61 6.06 2.26 -14.51
C ILE A 61 6.43 2.56 -15.97
N ASP A 62 7.67 2.21 -16.33
CA ASP A 62 8.11 2.31 -17.73
C ASP A 62 7.21 1.49 -18.66
N ARG A 63 6.85 2.07 -19.80
CA ARG A 63 5.90 1.42 -20.73
C ARG A 63 6.44 0.13 -21.36
N ALA A 64 7.76 0.02 -21.54
CA ALA A 64 8.35 -1.21 -22.04
C ALA A 64 8.31 -2.29 -20.97
N LEU A 65 8.56 -1.95 -19.70
CA LEU A 65 8.40 -2.84 -18.57
C LEU A 65 6.94 -3.29 -18.41
N LEU A 66 5.98 -2.36 -18.44
CA LEU A 66 4.55 -2.68 -18.37
C LEU A 66 4.12 -3.63 -19.50
N ARG A 67 4.61 -3.42 -20.73
CA ARG A 67 4.34 -4.33 -21.86
C ARG A 67 4.86 -5.73 -21.59
N ARG A 68 6.10 -5.86 -21.13
CA ARG A 68 6.70 -7.16 -20.77
C ARG A 68 5.91 -7.88 -19.70
N MET A 69 5.42 -7.16 -18.68
CA MET A 69 4.57 -7.73 -17.62
C MET A 69 3.21 -8.20 -18.17
N LEU A 70 2.60 -7.43 -19.07
CA LEU A 70 1.35 -7.82 -19.73
C LEU A 70 1.53 -9.09 -20.59
N ASP A 71 2.62 -9.16 -21.37
CA ASP A 71 2.94 -10.33 -22.17
C ASP A 71 3.16 -11.56 -21.29
N TYR A 72 3.93 -11.41 -20.21
CA TYR A 72 4.16 -12.48 -19.23
C TYR A 72 2.85 -12.97 -18.59
N ALA A 73 1.94 -12.05 -18.24
CA ALA A 73 0.66 -12.40 -17.65
C ALA A 73 -0.24 -13.18 -18.63
N GLU A 74 -0.23 -12.84 -19.92
CA GLU A 74 -0.92 -13.61 -20.95
C GLU A 74 -0.34 -15.01 -21.11
N GLU A 75 1.00 -15.13 -21.14
CA GLU A 75 1.69 -16.42 -21.32
C GLU A 75 1.50 -17.37 -20.14
N THR A 76 1.51 -16.83 -18.91
CA THR A 76 1.45 -17.65 -17.67
C THR A 76 0.05 -17.83 -17.14
N GLY A 77 -0.93 -17.04 -17.59
CA GLY A 77 -2.32 -17.12 -17.14
C GLY A 77 -2.54 -16.53 -15.74
N ILE A 78 -1.58 -15.77 -15.17
CA ILE A 78 -1.80 -15.02 -13.91
C ILE A 78 -2.78 -13.88 -14.13
N GLY A 79 -3.54 -13.52 -13.08
CA GLY A 79 -4.34 -12.30 -13.09
C GLY A 79 -3.43 -11.08 -12.94
N PHE A 80 -3.57 -10.08 -13.82
CA PHE A 80 -2.70 -8.91 -13.79
C PHE A 80 -3.46 -7.67 -14.26
N GLY A 81 -3.32 -6.57 -13.55
CA GLY A 81 -3.94 -5.32 -13.92
C GLY A 81 -4.07 -4.33 -12.79
N VAL A 82 -4.92 -3.33 -12.95
CA VAL A 82 -5.16 -2.29 -11.95
C VAL A 82 -6.54 -1.64 -12.16
N THR A 83 -7.09 -1.08 -11.08
CA THR A 83 -8.25 -0.19 -11.13
C THR A 83 -7.78 1.26 -11.21
N ILE A 84 -8.20 1.97 -12.25
CA ILE A 84 -7.89 3.39 -12.49
C ILE A 84 -9.19 4.13 -12.79
N GLU A 85 -9.41 5.27 -12.15
CA GLU A 85 -10.62 6.09 -12.38
C GLU A 85 -11.92 5.28 -12.23
N ASP A 86 -11.91 4.36 -11.25
CA ASP A 86 -13.01 3.44 -10.96
C ASP A 86 -13.32 2.40 -12.08
N GLU A 87 -12.39 2.21 -13.02
CA GLU A 87 -12.46 1.21 -14.08
C GLU A 87 -11.40 0.13 -13.89
N ASP A 88 -11.78 -1.12 -14.11
CA ASP A 88 -10.98 -2.31 -13.89
C ASP A 88 -10.32 -2.79 -15.17
N TYR A 89 -9.01 -2.61 -15.30
CA TYR A 89 -8.21 -3.05 -16.44
C TYR A 89 -7.39 -4.28 -16.06
N TYR A 90 -7.79 -5.47 -16.53
CA TYR A 90 -7.16 -6.73 -16.15
C TYR A 90 -7.00 -7.70 -17.31
N ILE A 91 -5.87 -8.42 -17.33
CA ILE A 91 -5.65 -9.66 -18.09
C ILE A 91 -6.04 -10.83 -17.18
N ASN A 92 -6.59 -11.89 -17.76
CA ASN A 92 -7.07 -13.08 -17.05
C ASN A 92 -8.02 -12.73 -15.88
N PRO A 93 -9.07 -11.93 -16.12
CA PRO A 93 -9.97 -11.42 -15.08
C PRO A 93 -10.71 -12.52 -14.32
N GLU A 94 -10.78 -13.76 -14.87
CA GLU A 94 -11.39 -14.92 -14.20
C GLU A 94 -10.66 -15.23 -12.89
N ARG A 95 -9.33 -15.03 -12.79
CA ARG A 95 -8.57 -15.17 -11.55
C ARG A 95 -9.11 -14.26 -10.45
N ILE A 96 -9.48 -13.01 -10.81
CA ILE A 96 -10.06 -12.05 -9.87
C ILE A 96 -11.49 -12.47 -9.51
N ARG A 97 -12.30 -12.86 -10.51
CA ARG A 97 -13.66 -13.34 -10.28
C ARG A 97 -13.69 -14.51 -9.31
N GLU A 98 -12.84 -15.50 -9.52
CA GLU A 98 -12.73 -16.68 -8.65
C GLU A 98 -12.33 -16.29 -7.22
N ALA A 99 -11.34 -15.41 -7.07
CA ALA A 99 -10.88 -14.93 -5.76
C ALA A 99 -12.01 -14.16 -5.02
N GLU A 100 -12.72 -13.27 -5.71
CA GLU A 100 -13.83 -12.52 -5.14
C GLU A 100 -15.04 -13.40 -4.83
N MET A 101 -15.38 -14.32 -5.73
CA MET A 101 -16.47 -15.30 -5.50
C MET A 101 -16.16 -16.14 -4.26
N LYS A 102 -14.92 -16.60 -4.10
CA LYS A 102 -14.50 -17.38 -2.92
C LYS A 102 -14.58 -16.56 -1.63
N ARG A 103 -14.22 -15.26 -1.70
CA ARG A 103 -14.12 -14.38 -0.52
C ARG A 103 -15.45 -13.74 -0.15
N TRP A 104 -16.23 -13.30 -1.15
CA TRP A 104 -17.43 -12.47 -0.97
C TRP A 104 -18.72 -13.13 -1.46
N GLY A 105 -18.64 -14.29 -2.12
CA GLY A 105 -19.78 -14.95 -2.76
C GLY A 105 -20.30 -14.24 -4.02
N GLN A 106 -19.65 -13.18 -4.46
CA GLN A 106 -20.02 -12.41 -5.65
C GLN A 106 -18.82 -11.63 -6.22
N CYS A 107 -18.87 -11.33 -7.52
CA CYS A 107 -17.98 -10.38 -8.17
C CYS A 107 -18.85 -9.43 -9.02
N GLY A 108 -18.93 -8.17 -8.60
CA GLY A 108 -19.68 -7.13 -9.31
C GLY A 108 -18.85 -6.34 -10.33
N ARG A 109 -17.57 -6.68 -10.50
CA ARG A 109 -16.63 -5.93 -11.34
C ARG A 109 -16.85 -6.18 -12.82
N GLN A 110 -16.62 -5.13 -13.61
CA GLN A 110 -16.61 -5.20 -15.08
C GLN A 110 -15.18 -4.91 -15.55
N PHE A 111 -14.60 -5.89 -16.25
CA PHE A 111 -13.21 -5.82 -16.65
C PHE A 111 -13.07 -5.32 -18.09
N LYS A 112 -12.11 -4.40 -18.26
CA LYS A 112 -11.61 -3.90 -19.54
C LYS A 112 -10.27 -4.56 -19.85
N ASP A 113 -9.87 -4.52 -21.12
CA ASP A 113 -8.59 -5.03 -21.57
C ASP A 113 -7.43 -4.20 -20.95
N ALA A 114 -6.56 -4.88 -20.21
CA ALA A 114 -5.39 -4.27 -19.59
C ALA A 114 -4.36 -3.74 -20.61
N ARG A 115 -4.40 -4.13 -21.88
CA ARG A 115 -3.58 -3.55 -22.92
C ARG A 115 -3.81 -2.05 -23.11
N ALA A 116 -5.00 -1.55 -22.74
CA ALA A 116 -5.28 -0.13 -22.74
C ALA A 116 -4.41 0.67 -21.74
N LEU A 117 -3.84 0.02 -20.71
CA LEU A 117 -2.90 0.64 -19.77
C LEU A 117 -1.63 1.16 -20.44
N LEU A 118 -1.23 0.59 -21.57
CA LEU A 118 -0.05 1.04 -22.33
C LEU A 118 -0.14 2.48 -22.87
N THR A 119 -1.33 3.07 -22.86
CA THR A 119 -1.55 4.47 -23.28
C THR A 119 -1.71 5.43 -22.10
N ARG A 120 -1.55 4.94 -20.85
CA ARG A 120 -1.78 5.68 -19.63
C ARG A 120 -0.52 5.72 -18.77
N ASP A 121 -0.48 6.64 -17.83
CA ASP A 121 0.55 6.73 -16.81
C ASP A 121 0.15 5.88 -15.61
N ILE A 122 0.84 4.75 -15.42
CA ILE A 122 0.54 3.70 -14.44
C ILE A 122 1.57 3.75 -13.33
N ARG A 123 1.14 3.86 -12.07
CA ARG A 123 2.04 3.91 -10.89
C ARG A 123 2.29 2.54 -10.29
N THR A 124 1.24 1.73 -10.18
CA THR A 124 1.30 0.37 -9.63
C THR A 124 0.35 -0.52 -10.36
N VAL A 125 0.59 -1.82 -10.32
CA VAL A 125 -0.32 -2.85 -10.83
C VAL A 125 -0.47 -3.95 -9.78
N ASN A 126 -1.53 -4.74 -9.91
CA ASN A 126 -1.81 -5.86 -9.04
C ASN A 126 -1.55 -7.17 -9.78
N PHE A 127 -0.98 -8.10 -9.06
CA PHE A 127 -0.87 -9.50 -9.40
C PHE A 127 -1.95 -10.28 -8.66
N ILE A 128 -2.60 -11.23 -9.31
CA ILE A 128 -3.57 -12.15 -8.72
C ILE A 128 -3.15 -13.57 -9.05
N GLY A 129 -2.71 -14.29 -8.04
CA GLY A 129 -2.17 -15.64 -8.16
C GLY A 129 -1.60 -16.13 -6.83
N THR A 130 -0.91 -17.27 -6.88
CA THR A 130 -0.28 -17.90 -5.72
C THR A 130 1.08 -17.29 -5.39
N GLU A 131 1.61 -17.62 -4.22
CA GLU A 131 2.95 -17.19 -3.80
C GLU A 131 4.06 -17.77 -4.71
N GLU A 132 3.89 -19.00 -5.23
CA GLU A 132 4.85 -19.59 -6.17
C GLU A 132 4.86 -18.84 -7.51
N GLU A 133 3.67 -18.47 -8.02
CA GLU A 133 3.55 -17.65 -9.23
C GLU A 133 4.15 -16.24 -9.02
N ALA A 134 4.00 -15.66 -7.83
CA ALA A 134 4.62 -14.38 -7.47
C ALA A 134 6.16 -14.47 -7.47
N LYS A 135 6.73 -15.51 -6.85
CA LYS A 135 8.18 -15.77 -6.86
C LYS A 135 8.72 -15.98 -8.27
N ALA A 136 7.96 -16.70 -9.12
CA ALA A 136 8.34 -16.88 -10.51
C ALA A 136 8.35 -15.54 -11.29
N MET A 137 7.38 -14.67 -11.03
CA MET A 137 7.35 -13.32 -11.62
C MET A 137 8.53 -12.47 -11.16
N GLU A 138 8.89 -12.48 -9.87
CA GLU A 138 10.06 -11.75 -9.35
C GLU A 138 11.39 -12.25 -9.96
N GLN A 139 11.49 -13.55 -10.26
CA GLN A 139 12.65 -14.11 -10.96
C GLN A 139 12.71 -13.66 -12.42
N ALA A 140 11.55 -13.54 -13.09
CA ALA A 140 11.47 -13.07 -14.47
C ALA A 140 11.70 -11.54 -14.60
N PHE A 141 11.42 -10.80 -13.54
CA PHE A 141 11.52 -9.32 -13.47
C PHE A 141 12.34 -8.89 -12.25
N PRO A 142 13.68 -8.94 -12.31
CA PRO A 142 14.54 -8.59 -11.17
C PRO A 142 14.37 -7.13 -10.68
N GLU A 143 13.81 -6.26 -11.50
CA GLU A 143 13.48 -4.87 -11.17
C GLU A 143 12.24 -4.72 -10.27
N LEU A 144 11.44 -5.77 -10.11
CA LEU A 144 10.20 -5.75 -9.33
C LEU A 144 10.36 -6.40 -7.96
N GLN A 145 9.43 -6.08 -7.09
CA GLN A 145 9.13 -6.80 -5.86
C GLN A 145 7.61 -6.93 -5.73
N LEU A 146 7.16 -8.11 -5.30
CA LEU A 146 5.75 -8.40 -5.10
C LEU A 146 5.44 -8.47 -3.59
N ARG A 147 4.56 -7.61 -3.13
CA ARG A 147 4.11 -7.59 -1.72
C ARG A 147 2.78 -8.31 -1.62
N MET A 148 2.82 -9.58 -1.20
CA MET A 148 1.63 -10.41 -1.07
C MET A 148 0.60 -9.78 -0.13
N PHE A 149 -0.67 -9.87 -0.52
CA PHE A 149 -1.78 -9.46 0.33
C PHE A 149 -1.89 -10.38 1.55
N SER A 150 -2.46 -9.88 2.63
CA SER A 150 -2.69 -10.66 3.87
C SER A 150 -3.46 -11.97 3.66
N VAL A 151 -4.22 -12.07 2.58
CA VAL A 151 -4.97 -13.28 2.18
C VAL A 151 -4.15 -14.31 1.40
N ASN A 152 -2.87 -14.08 1.17
CA ASN A 152 -1.92 -14.91 0.44
C ASN A 152 -2.39 -15.31 -0.98
N TYR A 153 -3.19 -14.48 -1.62
CA TYR A 153 -3.62 -14.66 -3.00
C TYR A 153 -3.66 -13.31 -3.70
N GLY A 154 -2.58 -13.01 -4.41
CA GLY A 154 -2.31 -11.73 -5.05
C GLY A 154 -1.37 -10.84 -4.27
N ALA A 155 -0.82 -9.86 -4.97
CA ALA A 155 0.17 -8.93 -4.47
C ALA A 155 0.05 -7.56 -5.14
N ASP A 156 0.54 -6.54 -4.46
CA ASP A 156 0.95 -5.31 -5.14
C ASP A 156 2.30 -5.54 -5.83
N ILE A 157 2.40 -5.12 -7.08
CA ILE A 157 3.67 -5.08 -7.82
C ILE A 157 4.25 -3.69 -7.70
N ILE A 158 5.48 -3.63 -7.21
CA ILE A 158 6.20 -2.40 -6.93
C ILE A 158 7.58 -2.50 -7.58
N GLU A 159 8.05 -1.45 -8.24
CA GLU A 159 9.44 -1.39 -8.68
C GLU A 159 10.37 -1.19 -7.48
N LYS A 160 11.53 -1.84 -7.51
CA LYS A 160 12.55 -1.68 -6.46
C LYS A 160 12.96 -0.21 -6.31
N GLY A 161 13.09 0.25 -5.07
CA GLY A 161 13.33 1.65 -4.75
C GLY A 161 12.06 2.49 -4.57
N ILE A 162 10.88 1.88 -4.76
CA ILE A 162 9.60 2.48 -4.41
C ILE A 162 9.04 1.72 -3.20
N SER A 163 8.81 2.41 -2.09
CA SER A 163 8.21 1.84 -0.88
C SER A 163 7.52 2.93 -0.05
N LYS A 164 6.74 2.51 0.94
CA LYS A 164 6.15 3.46 1.90
C LYS A 164 7.24 4.22 2.66
N ALA A 165 8.36 3.55 2.99
CA ALA A 165 9.51 4.18 3.63
C ALA A 165 10.12 5.28 2.76
N GLU A 166 10.36 5.01 1.47
CA GLU A 166 10.88 6.01 0.54
C GLU A 166 9.94 7.20 0.36
N GLY A 167 8.63 6.95 0.40
CA GLY A 167 7.61 8.01 0.41
C GLY A 167 7.68 8.86 1.68
N LEU A 168 7.84 8.24 2.85
CA LEU A 168 8.01 8.94 4.14
C LEU A 168 9.29 9.77 4.18
N LYS A 169 10.43 9.26 3.70
CA LYS A 169 11.68 10.03 3.59
C LYS A 169 11.49 11.34 2.80
N LYS A 170 10.70 11.29 1.71
CA LYS A 170 10.37 12.49 0.93
C LYS A 170 9.52 13.49 1.73
N LEU A 171 8.57 12.99 2.53
CA LEU A 171 7.79 13.84 3.42
C LEU A 171 8.64 14.43 4.56
N CYS A 172 9.50 13.62 5.19
CA CYS A 172 10.44 14.10 6.20
C CYS A 172 11.29 15.24 5.63
N ALA A 173 11.91 15.03 4.46
CA ALA A 173 12.69 16.07 3.80
C ALA A 173 11.86 17.35 3.49
N TYR A 174 10.60 17.21 3.09
CA TYR A 174 9.71 18.34 2.82
C TYR A 174 9.38 19.15 4.08
N TYR A 175 9.14 18.48 5.20
CA TYR A 175 8.80 19.12 6.48
C TYR A 175 10.02 19.47 7.35
N GLY A 176 11.25 19.17 6.92
CA GLY A 176 12.46 19.39 7.70
C GLY A 176 12.59 18.46 8.91
N LEU A 177 12.09 17.24 8.78
CA LEU A 177 12.12 16.17 9.77
C LEU A 177 13.08 15.06 9.34
N GLU A 178 13.43 14.19 10.29
CA GLU A 178 14.19 12.96 10.04
C GLU A 178 13.29 11.73 10.26
N MET A 179 13.69 10.57 9.71
CA MET A 179 12.96 9.32 9.95
C MET A 179 12.93 8.93 11.44
N SER A 180 13.92 9.36 12.22
CA SER A 180 13.95 9.20 13.69
C SER A 180 12.83 9.94 14.42
N ASP A 181 12.18 10.91 13.79
CA ASP A 181 11.02 11.63 14.35
C ASP A 181 9.69 10.92 14.08
N VAL A 182 9.71 9.82 13.31
CA VAL A 182 8.51 9.14 12.82
C VAL A 182 8.10 8.00 13.75
N TYR A 183 6.82 7.97 14.12
CA TYR A 183 6.14 6.81 14.70
C TYR A 183 5.30 6.16 13.60
N ALA A 184 5.71 4.99 13.13
CA ALA A 184 5.06 4.28 12.05
C ALA A 184 4.22 3.11 12.57
N PHE A 185 2.99 2.96 12.06
CA PHE A 185 2.08 1.85 12.38
C PHE A 185 1.88 0.99 11.13
N GLY A 186 2.01 -0.34 11.28
CA GLY A 186 1.84 -1.25 10.15
C GLY A 186 1.24 -2.60 10.56
N ASP A 187 0.67 -3.31 9.58
CA ASP A 187 0.10 -4.65 9.80
C ASP A 187 0.35 -5.62 8.63
N SER A 188 0.94 -5.16 7.53
CA SER A 188 1.10 -5.93 6.30
C SER A 188 2.52 -5.83 5.74
N TYR A 189 2.91 -6.75 4.85
CA TYR A 189 4.27 -6.84 4.31
C TYR A 189 4.77 -5.56 3.61
N ASN A 190 3.87 -4.74 3.06
CA ASN A 190 4.24 -3.46 2.45
C ASN A 190 4.55 -2.36 3.48
N ASP A 191 4.45 -2.66 4.78
CA ASP A 191 4.84 -1.77 5.88
C ASP A 191 6.25 -2.06 6.41
N SER A 192 6.89 -3.18 5.99
CA SER A 192 8.13 -3.66 6.61
C SER A 192 9.22 -2.60 6.65
N GLU A 193 9.61 -2.06 5.48
CA GLU A 193 10.66 -1.04 5.40
C GLU A 193 10.29 0.23 6.18
N MET A 194 9.00 0.58 6.22
CA MET A 194 8.51 1.73 6.96
C MET A 194 8.67 1.54 8.48
N LEU A 195 8.40 0.34 9.01
CA LEU A 195 8.60 0.03 10.43
C LEU A 195 10.08 -0.05 10.80
N GLU A 196 10.92 -0.65 9.96
CA GLU A 196 12.35 -0.79 10.20
C GLU A 196 13.08 0.56 10.20
N GLU A 197 12.67 1.51 9.36
CA GLU A 197 13.37 2.76 9.15
C GLU A 197 12.82 3.94 9.97
N ALA A 198 11.63 3.82 10.53
CA ALA A 198 11.05 4.83 11.42
C ALA A 198 11.82 4.93 12.74
N GLY A 199 11.74 6.07 13.41
CA GLY A 199 12.26 6.22 14.77
C GLY A 199 11.62 5.27 15.77
N VAL A 200 10.33 4.94 15.57
CA VAL A 200 9.62 3.89 16.29
C VAL A 200 8.69 3.16 15.34
N GLY A 201 9.01 1.91 15.03
CA GLY A 201 8.16 1.01 14.26
C GLY A 201 7.18 0.25 15.15
N ILE A 202 5.89 0.37 14.91
CA ILE A 202 4.82 -0.21 15.72
C ILE A 202 4.02 -1.22 14.88
N ALA A 203 4.15 -2.50 15.19
CA ALA A 203 3.30 -3.52 14.61
C ALA A 203 1.94 -3.59 15.32
N MET A 204 0.86 -3.65 14.54
CA MET A 204 -0.47 -3.92 15.09
C MET A 204 -0.56 -5.35 15.61
N GLY A 205 -1.34 -5.60 16.66
CA GLY A 205 -1.48 -6.94 17.24
C GLY A 205 -2.03 -8.00 16.26
N ASN A 206 -2.76 -7.57 15.24
CA ASN A 206 -3.22 -8.40 14.12
C ASN A 206 -2.23 -8.45 12.93
N ALA A 207 -1.04 -7.86 13.05
CA ALA A 207 -0.02 -7.91 12.02
C ALA A 207 0.52 -9.34 11.81
N LYS A 208 1.17 -9.55 10.66
CA LYS A 208 1.92 -10.79 10.36
C LYS A 208 3.06 -10.96 11.36
N GLU A 209 3.42 -12.20 11.69
CA GLU A 209 4.47 -12.47 12.69
C GLU A 209 5.82 -11.88 12.28
N GLU A 210 6.16 -11.97 10.99
CA GLU A 210 7.40 -11.40 10.45
C GLU A 210 7.48 -9.88 10.66
N LEU A 211 6.33 -9.20 10.63
CA LEU A 211 6.28 -7.75 10.89
C LEU A 211 6.45 -7.43 12.38
N LYS A 212 5.95 -8.30 13.25
CA LYS A 212 6.11 -8.17 14.70
C LYS A 212 7.57 -8.40 15.14
N GLU A 213 8.30 -9.25 14.40
CA GLU A 213 9.72 -9.53 14.69
C GLU A 213 10.64 -8.33 14.40
N ILE A 214 10.29 -7.48 13.45
CA ILE A 214 11.07 -6.30 13.05
C ILE A 214 10.63 -4.99 13.73
N ALA A 215 9.48 -4.99 14.38
CA ALA A 215 8.94 -3.80 15.02
C ALA A 215 9.56 -3.53 16.38
N ASP A 216 9.75 -2.27 16.75
CA ASP A 216 10.20 -1.85 18.09
C ASP A 216 9.13 -2.12 19.16
N TYR A 217 7.85 -2.08 18.78
CA TYR A 217 6.75 -2.28 19.69
C TYR A 217 5.57 -3.00 19.01
N ILE A 218 4.95 -3.92 19.73
CA ILE A 218 3.72 -4.59 19.29
C ILE A 218 2.57 -4.06 20.14
N THR A 219 1.60 -3.43 19.48
CA THR A 219 0.41 -2.93 20.16
C THR A 219 -0.74 -3.96 20.10
N SER A 220 -1.90 -3.61 20.68
CA SER A 220 -3.10 -4.43 20.60
C SER A 220 -3.63 -4.53 19.14
N PRO A 221 -4.46 -5.53 18.83
CA PRO A 221 -5.16 -5.61 17.55
C PRO A 221 -6.01 -4.37 17.24
N ILE A 222 -6.34 -4.17 15.97
CA ILE A 222 -7.11 -3.00 15.51
C ILE A 222 -8.50 -2.89 16.15
N ASP A 223 -9.13 -4.01 16.45
CA ASP A 223 -10.42 -4.12 17.12
C ASP A 223 -10.34 -3.99 18.66
N GLN A 224 -9.11 -3.91 19.21
CA GLN A 224 -8.81 -3.73 20.63
C GLN A 224 -8.04 -2.43 20.89
N ASP A 225 -8.36 -1.39 20.14
CA ASP A 225 -7.84 -0.03 20.33
C ASP A 225 -6.32 0.12 20.14
N GLY A 226 -5.68 -0.71 19.31
CA GLY A 226 -4.22 -0.78 19.18
C GLY A 226 -3.54 0.57 18.94
N ILE A 227 -4.04 1.39 18.00
CA ILE A 227 -3.48 2.73 17.73
C ILE A 227 -3.53 3.61 18.99
N TRP A 228 -4.67 3.65 19.67
CA TRP A 228 -4.85 4.39 20.91
C TRP A 228 -3.90 3.92 22.01
N ASN A 229 -3.78 2.62 22.19
CA ASN A 229 -2.95 2.02 23.24
C ASN A 229 -1.47 2.33 23.01
N ALA A 230 -0.98 2.25 21.77
CA ALA A 230 0.40 2.64 21.43
C ALA A 230 0.63 4.14 21.65
N CYS A 231 -0.28 5.01 21.19
CA CYS A 231 -0.16 6.45 21.41
C CYS A 231 -0.08 6.80 22.90
N ARG A 232 -0.82 6.09 23.76
CA ARG A 232 -0.71 6.25 25.21
C ARG A 232 0.61 5.72 25.78
N HIS A 233 1.06 4.55 25.30
CA HIS A 233 2.33 3.96 25.73
C HIS A 233 3.51 4.91 25.51
N PHE A 234 3.56 5.53 24.35
CA PHE A 234 4.60 6.50 23.99
C PHE A 234 4.30 7.95 24.42
N GLN A 235 3.23 8.17 25.19
CA GLN A 235 2.82 9.49 25.70
C GLN A 235 2.57 10.52 24.58
N LEU A 236 2.17 10.05 23.41
CA LEU A 236 1.81 10.90 22.27
C LEU A 236 0.44 11.56 22.43
N VAL A 237 -0.43 10.99 23.30
CA VAL A 237 -1.78 11.47 23.64
C VAL A 237 -2.00 11.49 25.15
#